data_dfe8b46be87693405f0488f0ea290d68
#
_entry.id   dfe8b46be87693405f0488f0ea290d68
#
_cell.length_a   1.000
_cell.length_b   1.000
_cell.length_c   1.000
_cell.angle_alpha   90.00
_cell.angle_beta   90.00
_cell.angle_gamma   90.00
#
_symmetry.space_group_name_H-M   'P 1'
#
loop_
_entity.id
_entity.type
_entity.pdbx_description
1 polymer ?
#
loop_
_entity_poly.entity_id
_entity_poly.type
_entity_poly.pdbx_seq_one_letter_code
_entity_poly.pdbx_strand_id
1 'polypeptide(L)'
;PAMSAIGMKWHAGELDIFIEHRASGIASRSAAQIGARFSKRGVHKGTVLIGSPEGEQHVLGSQLLGDLISMEGWKVDNLGGNVPDGSFASAVMQVSDVVAVCIASTMSETLPAMSKTIAKIKKASNNSIPCFIGGAAVLDSEHAENLGADYWASDPRMLMPLLKQHAIRN
;
A
#
# COMPACT_ATOMS: atom_id res chain seq x y z
N PRO A 1 -4.14 -15.54 5.83
CA PRO A 1 -4.35 -17.01 5.76
C PRO A 1 -5.61 -17.39 4.98
N ALA A 2 -6.81 -16.89 5.36
CA ALA A 2 -8.06 -17.33 4.71
C ALA A 2 -8.12 -16.91 3.23
N MET A 3 -7.88 -15.63 2.92
CA MET A 3 -7.88 -15.14 1.53
C MET A 3 -6.80 -15.79 0.67
N SER A 4 -5.59 -15.99 1.23
CA SER A 4 -4.53 -16.72 0.52
C SER A 4 -4.93 -18.17 0.19
N ALA A 5 -5.61 -18.85 1.13
CA ALA A 5 -6.09 -20.21 0.88
C ALA A 5 -7.18 -20.26 -0.23
N ILE A 6 -8.07 -19.27 -0.25
CA ILE A 6 -9.09 -19.13 -1.29
C ILE A 6 -8.45 -18.86 -2.65
N GLY A 7 -7.47 -17.92 -2.69
CA GLY A 7 -6.73 -17.62 -3.92
C GLY A 7 -5.97 -18.81 -4.47
N MET A 8 -5.28 -19.58 -3.61
CA MET A 8 -4.60 -20.82 -4.04
C MET A 8 -5.55 -21.83 -4.66
N LYS A 9 -6.73 -22.03 -4.05
CA LYS A 9 -7.74 -22.96 -4.58
C LYS A 9 -8.33 -22.50 -5.90
N TRP A 10 -8.54 -21.20 -6.06
CA TRP A 10 -8.96 -20.63 -7.34
C TRP A 10 -7.89 -20.85 -8.43
N HIS A 11 -6.62 -20.55 -8.14
CA HIS A 11 -5.51 -20.80 -9.06
C HIS A 11 -5.35 -22.29 -9.44
N ALA A 12 -5.66 -23.20 -8.50
CA ALA A 12 -5.66 -24.63 -8.75
C ALA A 12 -6.89 -25.12 -9.54
N GLY A 13 -7.85 -24.25 -9.86
CA GLY A 13 -9.11 -24.62 -10.51
C GLY A 13 -10.10 -25.34 -9.62
N GLU A 14 -9.86 -25.37 -8.29
CA GLU A 14 -10.75 -26.02 -7.31
C GLU A 14 -11.94 -25.16 -6.92
N LEU A 15 -11.87 -23.84 -7.16
CA LEU A 15 -12.93 -22.87 -6.90
C LEU A 15 -13.17 -21.99 -8.12
N ASP A 16 -14.45 -21.70 -8.35
CA ASP A 16 -14.85 -20.73 -9.37
C ASP A 16 -14.51 -19.30 -8.93
N ILE A 17 -14.20 -18.42 -9.90
CA ILE A 17 -13.81 -17.02 -9.68
C ILE A 17 -14.86 -16.23 -8.88
N PHE A 18 -16.16 -16.55 -9.06
CA PHE A 18 -17.22 -15.82 -8.32
C PHE A 18 -17.17 -16.09 -6.81
N ILE A 19 -16.67 -17.26 -6.39
CA ILE A 19 -16.50 -17.60 -4.97
C ILE A 19 -15.38 -16.74 -4.36
N GLU A 20 -14.26 -16.61 -5.08
CA GLU A 20 -13.15 -15.74 -4.70
C GLU A 20 -13.62 -14.29 -4.59
N HIS A 21 -14.30 -13.74 -5.60
CA HIS A 21 -14.82 -12.38 -5.60
C HIS A 21 -15.80 -12.12 -4.45
N ARG A 22 -16.68 -13.07 -4.12
CA ARG A 22 -17.57 -12.96 -2.96
C ARG A 22 -16.79 -12.94 -1.64
N ALA A 23 -15.80 -13.79 -1.50
CA ALA A 23 -14.96 -13.84 -0.30
C ALA A 23 -14.17 -12.54 -0.12
N SER A 24 -13.54 -12.03 -1.18
CA SER A 24 -12.83 -10.76 -1.20
C SER A 24 -13.77 -9.59 -0.85
N GLY A 25 -14.99 -9.56 -1.40
CA GLY A 25 -15.98 -8.54 -1.07
C GLY A 25 -16.46 -8.59 0.39
N ILE A 26 -16.59 -9.78 0.96
CA ILE A 26 -16.94 -9.95 2.40
C ILE A 26 -15.75 -9.48 3.26
N ALA A 27 -14.53 -9.90 2.94
CA ALA A 27 -13.33 -9.52 3.67
C ALA A 27 -13.12 -8.00 3.68
N SER A 28 -13.26 -7.33 2.52
CA SER A 28 -13.14 -5.88 2.41
C SER A 28 -14.17 -5.12 3.25
N ARG A 29 -15.45 -5.54 3.21
CA ARG A 29 -16.48 -4.93 4.04
C ARG A 29 -16.23 -5.13 5.54
N SER A 30 -15.83 -6.32 5.94
CA SER A 30 -15.49 -6.61 7.34
C SER A 30 -14.32 -5.79 7.83
N ALA A 31 -13.26 -5.69 7.01
CA ALA A 31 -12.09 -4.86 7.30
C ALA A 31 -12.50 -3.39 7.49
N ALA A 32 -13.26 -2.81 6.56
CA ALA A 32 -13.70 -1.42 6.65
C ALA A 32 -14.54 -1.14 7.92
N GLN A 33 -15.42 -2.07 8.32
CA GLN A 33 -16.23 -1.93 9.55
C GLN A 33 -15.36 -1.98 10.81
N ILE A 34 -14.31 -2.80 10.81
CA ILE A 34 -13.38 -2.92 11.94
C ILE A 34 -12.48 -1.69 11.98
N GLY A 35 -11.86 -1.30 10.86
CA GLY A 35 -10.97 -0.15 10.77
C GLY A 35 -11.62 1.15 11.25
N ALA A 36 -12.88 1.39 10.86
CA ALA A 36 -13.64 2.57 11.28
C ALA A 36 -13.78 2.71 12.81
N ARG A 37 -13.76 1.61 13.57
CA ARG A 37 -13.86 1.62 15.04
C ARG A 37 -12.58 2.03 15.73
N PHE A 38 -11.44 1.85 15.05
CA PHE A 38 -10.10 2.09 15.62
C PHE A 38 -9.43 3.35 15.07
N SER A 39 -10.05 4.04 14.13
CA SER A 39 -9.53 5.30 13.58
C SER A 39 -9.40 6.35 14.70
N LYS A 40 -8.20 6.88 14.89
CA LYS A 40 -7.96 7.95 15.86
C LYS A 40 -8.48 9.27 15.32
N ARG A 41 -9.23 10.00 16.15
CA ARG A 41 -9.67 11.37 15.88
C ARG A 41 -8.69 12.37 16.48
N GLY A 42 -8.50 13.51 15.84
CA GLY A 42 -7.65 14.60 16.36
C GLY A 42 -6.49 14.95 15.44
N VAL A 43 -5.44 15.55 16.00
CA VAL A 43 -4.25 15.95 15.26
C VAL A 43 -3.47 14.72 14.81
N HIS A 44 -3.19 14.64 13.51
CA HIS A 44 -2.42 13.56 12.88
C HIS A 44 -0.94 13.91 12.79
N LYS A 45 -0.09 12.88 12.72
CA LYS A 45 1.37 12.98 12.60
C LYS A 45 1.84 13.36 11.19
N GLY A 46 0.94 13.50 10.26
CA GLY A 46 1.15 13.70 8.83
C GLY A 46 0.27 12.74 8.01
N THR A 47 0.34 12.86 6.70
CA THR A 47 -0.46 12.06 5.75
C THR A 47 0.41 10.99 5.08
N VAL A 48 -0.04 9.76 5.09
CA VAL A 48 0.55 8.64 4.34
C VAL A 48 -0.35 8.33 3.15
N LEU A 49 0.19 8.45 1.94
CA LEU A 49 -0.49 8.00 0.74
C LEU A 49 -0.31 6.49 0.58
N ILE A 50 -1.37 5.78 0.23
CA ILE A 50 -1.31 4.33 -0.03
C ILE A 50 -1.98 4.03 -1.36
N GLY A 51 -1.44 3.08 -2.11
CA GLY A 51 -2.09 2.61 -3.32
C GLY A 51 -1.35 1.45 -3.96
N SER A 52 -1.91 0.96 -5.06
CA SER A 52 -1.31 -0.09 -5.88
C SER A 52 -1.09 0.43 -7.31
N PRO A 53 0.03 0.05 -7.97
CA PRO A 53 0.39 0.62 -9.26
C PRO A 53 -0.57 0.17 -10.36
N GLU A 54 -0.44 0.78 -11.52
CA GLU A 54 -1.22 0.42 -12.72
C GLU A 54 -1.11 -1.08 -13.01
N GLY A 55 -2.25 -1.71 -13.27
CA GLY A 55 -2.41 -3.15 -13.46
C GLY A 55 -2.67 -3.95 -12.17
N GLU A 56 -2.38 -3.41 -10.97
CA GLU A 56 -2.61 -4.10 -9.71
C GLU A 56 -3.97 -3.75 -9.11
N GLN A 57 -4.85 -4.74 -9.06
CA GLN A 57 -6.22 -4.57 -8.57
C GLN A 57 -6.45 -5.13 -7.15
N HIS A 58 -5.46 -5.80 -6.56
CA HIS A 58 -5.56 -6.37 -5.22
C HIS A 58 -5.41 -5.28 -4.16
N VAL A 59 -6.54 -4.77 -3.65
CA VAL A 59 -6.56 -3.62 -2.73
C VAL A 59 -6.80 -4.00 -1.26
N LEU A 60 -7.16 -5.24 -0.96
CA LEU A 60 -7.48 -5.64 0.42
C LEU A 60 -6.27 -5.46 1.35
N GLY A 61 -5.07 -5.82 0.90
CA GLY A 61 -3.84 -5.68 1.68
C GLY A 61 -3.52 -4.21 1.99
N SER A 62 -3.59 -3.34 0.98
CA SER A 62 -3.35 -1.89 1.14
C SER A 62 -4.43 -1.23 2.00
N GLN A 63 -5.70 -1.68 1.92
CA GLN A 63 -6.78 -1.20 2.79
C GLN A 63 -6.50 -1.54 4.26
N LEU A 64 -6.15 -2.80 4.56
CA LEU A 64 -5.80 -3.22 5.92
C LEU A 64 -4.56 -2.51 6.44
N LEU A 65 -3.56 -2.28 5.59
CA LEU A 65 -2.38 -1.49 5.95
C LEU A 65 -2.77 -0.05 6.31
N GLY A 66 -3.66 0.57 5.55
CA GLY A 66 -4.17 1.92 5.82
C GLY A 66 -4.86 2.01 7.18
N ASP A 67 -5.68 1.02 7.52
CA ASP A 67 -6.34 0.95 8.83
C ASP A 67 -5.30 0.88 9.97
N LEU A 68 -4.26 0.04 9.84
CA LEU A 68 -3.19 -0.07 10.82
C LEU A 68 -2.40 1.22 10.99
N ILE A 69 -2.06 1.90 9.89
CA ILE A 69 -1.39 3.20 9.90
C ILE A 69 -2.26 4.25 10.60
N SER A 70 -3.56 4.26 10.32
CA SER A 70 -4.53 5.17 10.97
C SER A 70 -4.62 4.93 12.47
N MET A 71 -4.58 3.68 12.92
CA MET A 71 -4.55 3.32 14.35
C MET A 71 -3.32 3.87 15.08
N GLU A 72 -2.21 4.02 14.38
CA GLU A 72 -0.97 4.61 14.91
C GLU A 72 -0.99 6.16 14.94
N GLY A 73 -2.04 6.78 14.43
CA GLY A 73 -2.28 8.23 14.49
C GLY A 73 -1.79 9.00 13.27
N TRP A 74 -1.60 8.34 12.13
CA TRP A 74 -1.37 9.00 10.84
C TRP A 74 -2.70 9.23 10.12
N LYS A 75 -2.77 10.30 9.32
CA LYS A 75 -3.81 10.41 8.31
C LYS A 75 -3.45 9.48 7.14
N VAL A 76 -4.41 8.75 6.63
CA VAL A 76 -4.22 7.90 5.44
C VAL A 76 -5.09 8.43 4.32
N ASP A 77 -4.47 8.60 3.16
CA ASP A 77 -5.18 8.83 1.91
C ASP A 77 -4.94 7.64 0.98
N ASN A 78 -5.97 6.83 0.80
CA ASN A 78 -5.89 5.59 0.03
C ASN A 78 -6.34 5.84 -1.41
N LEU A 79 -5.40 5.83 -2.33
CA LEU A 79 -5.61 6.06 -3.75
C LEU A 79 -6.27 4.86 -4.46
N GLY A 80 -6.31 3.69 -3.80
CA GLY A 80 -6.91 2.47 -4.35
C GLY A 80 -5.94 1.61 -5.16
N GLY A 81 -6.51 0.77 -6.03
CA GLY A 81 -5.78 -0.08 -6.96
C GLY A 81 -5.72 0.46 -8.36
N ASN A 82 -4.84 -0.11 -9.19
CA ASN A 82 -4.69 0.25 -10.60
C ASN A 82 -4.48 1.76 -10.81
N VAL A 83 -3.65 2.38 -9.98
CA VAL A 83 -3.43 3.83 -9.98
C VAL A 83 -2.31 4.18 -10.96
N PRO A 84 -2.57 5.05 -11.96
CA PRO A 84 -1.54 5.53 -12.88
C PRO A 84 -0.41 6.26 -12.13
N ASP A 85 0.81 6.12 -12.62
CA ASP A 85 2.01 6.74 -12.05
C ASP A 85 1.91 8.27 -11.91
N GLY A 86 1.28 8.93 -12.88
CA GLY A 86 1.02 10.38 -12.83
C GLY A 86 0.06 10.78 -11.71
N SER A 87 -0.90 9.93 -11.35
CA SER A 87 -1.85 10.19 -10.25
C SER A 87 -1.16 10.16 -8.89
N PHE A 88 -0.23 9.24 -8.66
CA PHE A 88 0.60 9.24 -7.45
C PHE A 88 1.43 10.54 -7.34
N ALA A 89 2.10 10.94 -8.42
CA ALA A 89 2.87 12.18 -8.43
C ALA A 89 1.99 13.41 -8.16
N SER A 90 0.78 13.45 -8.74
CA SER A 90 -0.19 14.52 -8.48
C SER A 90 -0.67 14.53 -7.02
N ALA A 91 -0.94 13.36 -6.44
CA ALA A 91 -1.37 13.25 -5.04
C ALA A 91 -0.29 13.76 -4.09
N VAL A 92 0.98 13.42 -4.32
CA VAL A 92 2.13 13.92 -3.54
C VAL A 92 2.21 15.45 -3.55
N MET A 93 1.84 16.09 -4.66
CA MET A 93 1.90 17.56 -4.81
C MET A 93 0.66 18.29 -4.28
N GLN A 94 -0.49 17.61 -4.22
CA GLN A 94 -1.78 18.25 -3.89
C GLN A 94 -2.26 17.95 -2.47
N VAL A 95 -1.88 16.82 -1.92
CA VAL A 95 -2.27 16.44 -0.56
C VAL A 95 -1.33 17.12 0.44
N SER A 96 -1.90 17.74 1.48
CA SER A 96 -1.12 18.39 2.52
C SER A 96 -0.44 17.39 3.45
N ASP A 97 0.73 17.77 3.96
CA ASP A 97 1.49 17.08 5.00
C ASP A 97 1.82 15.62 4.65
N VAL A 98 2.10 15.34 3.37
CA VAL A 98 2.52 14.00 2.94
C VAL A 98 3.91 13.70 3.50
N VAL A 99 4.01 12.64 4.30
CA VAL A 99 5.26 12.20 4.93
C VAL A 99 5.81 10.91 4.33
N ALA A 100 5.00 10.14 3.64
CA ALA A 100 5.40 8.89 3.00
C ALA A 100 4.39 8.44 1.94
N VAL A 101 4.86 7.62 1.01
CA VAL A 101 4.02 6.87 0.07
C VAL A 101 4.26 5.38 0.25
N CYS A 102 3.19 4.60 0.43
CA CYS A 102 3.23 3.15 0.50
C CYS A 102 2.63 2.55 -0.77
N ILE A 103 3.38 1.73 -1.48
CA ILE A 103 2.94 1.09 -2.72
C ILE A 103 2.99 -0.42 -2.55
N ALA A 104 1.87 -1.10 -2.81
CA ALA A 104 1.78 -2.54 -2.67
C ALA A 104 1.50 -3.23 -4.01
N SER A 105 2.18 -4.34 -4.25
CA SER A 105 1.90 -5.22 -5.39
C SER A 105 1.97 -6.69 -5.00
N THR A 106 1.04 -7.47 -5.54
CA THR A 106 0.99 -8.92 -5.38
C THR A 106 1.38 -9.67 -6.66
N MET A 107 1.43 -8.96 -7.79
CA MET A 107 1.69 -9.50 -9.11
C MET A 107 3.03 -9.00 -9.67
N SER A 108 3.90 -9.91 -10.09
CA SER A 108 5.21 -9.59 -10.69
C SER A 108 5.11 -8.71 -11.94
N GLU A 109 4.04 -8.89 -12.70
CA GLU A 109 3.76 -8.16 -13.94
C GLU A 109 3.57 -6.65 -13.71
N THR A 110 3.21 -6.25 -12.49
CA THR A 110 3.00 -4.83 -12.14
C THR A 110 4.24 -4.14 -11.57
N LEU A 111 5.33 -4.87 -11.33
CA LEU A 111 6.59 -4.31 -10.81
C LEU A 111 7.22 -3.22 -11.71
N PRO A 112 7.18 -3.34 -13.06
CA PRO A 112 7.63 -2.24 -13.92
C PRO A 112 6.82 -0.95 -13.75
N ALA A 113 5.51 -1.07 -13.54
CA ALA A 113 4.64 0.08 -13.24
C ALA A 113 4.94 0.66 -11.85
N MET A 114 5.21 -0.20 -10.84
CA MET A 114 5.65 0.23 -9.52
C MET A 114 6.94 1.05 -9.58
N SER A 115 7.97 0.58 -10.29
CA SER A 115 9.23 1.30 -10.44
C SER A 115 9.05 2.66 -11.11
N LYS A 116 8.23 2.75 -12.18
CA LYS A 116 7.88 4.03 -12.83
C LYS A 116 7.16 4.98 -11.87
N THR A 117 6.24 4.45 -11.06
CA THR A 117 5.50 5.21 -10.06
C THR A 117 6.46 5.81 -9.03
N ILE A 118 7.39 5.02 -8.49
CA ILE A 118 8.41 5.48 -7.54
C ILE A 118 9.26 6.59 -8.16
N ALA A 119 9.75 6.39 -9.37
CA ALA A 119 10.56 7.40 -10.07
C ALA A 119 9.81 8.73 -10.25
N LYS A 120 8.51 8.69 -10.57
CA LYS A 120 7.69 9.90 -10.71
C LYS A 120 7.41 10.59 -9.37
N ILE A 121 7.16 9.82 -8.31
CA ILE A 121 7.00 10.37 -6.95
C ILE A 121 8.29 11.08 -6.53
N LYS A 122 9.43 10.42 -6.65
CA LYS A 122 10.74 10.99 -6.30
C LYS A 122 11.04 12.26 -7.07
N LYS A 123 10.75 12.27 -8.37
CA LYS A 123 10.90 13.47 -9.20
C LYS A 123 9.97 14.61 -8.73
N ALA A 124 8.71 14.32 -8.46
CA ALA A 124 7.71 15.32 -8.05
C ALA A 124 8.04 15.93 -6.67
N SER A 125 8.55 15.12 -5.74
CA SER A 125 8.90 15.55 -4.38
C SER A 125 10.36 16.01 -4.23
N ASN A 126 11.16 16.06 -5.28
CA ASN A 126 12.62 16.28 -5.19
C ASN A 126 13.30 15.33 -4.19
N ASN A 127 12.90 14.06 -4.17
CA ASN A 127 13.34 13.01 -3.24
C ASN A 127 13.06 13.30 -1.75
N SER A 128 12.17 14.22 -1.42
CA SER A 128 11.87 14.54 -0.02
C SER A 128 10.87 13.57 0.63
N ILE A 129 10.08 12.85 -0.17
CA ILE A 129 9.06 11.92 0.33
C ILE A 129 9.50 10.48 0.06
N PRO A 130 9.70 9.67 1.11
CA PRO A 130 10.13 8.29 0.96
C PRO A 130 9.03 7.39 0.40
N CYS A 131 9.46 6.43 -0.42
CA CYS A 131 8.63 5.36 -0.96
C CYS A 131 8.88 4.06 -0.19
N PHE A 132 7.85 3.56 0.45
CA PHE A 132 7.80 2.25 1.09
C PHE A 132 7.10 1.28 0.15
N ILE A 133 7.68 0.12 -0.08
CA ILE A 133 7.04 -0.89 -0.91
C ILE A 133 6.91 -2.24 -0.21
N GLY A 134 5.93 -3.02 -0.66
CA GLY A 134 5.67 -4.37 -0.16
C GLY A 134 4.65 -5.11 -1.01
N GLY A 135 4.16 -6.21 -0.46
CA GLY A 135 3.28 -7.14 -1.16
C GLY A 135 4.04 -8.36 -1.66
N ALA A 136 3.31 -9.42 -2.06
CA ALA A 136 3.88 -10.73 -2.38
C ALA A 136 4.84 -10.71 -3.58
N ALA A 137 4.75 -9.71 -4.46
CA ALA A 137 5.63 -9.57 -5.62
C ALA A 137 7.03 -9.02 -5.26
N VAL A 138 7.19 -8.34 -4.11
CA VAL A 138 8.47 -7.76 -3.67
C VAL A 138 9.13 -8.72 -2.69
N LEU A 139 10.21 -9.37 -3.13
CA LEU A 139 10.79 -10.52 -2.45
C LEU A 139 11.59 -10.16 -1.19
N ASP A 140 12.40 -9.10 -1.28
CA ASP A 140 13.34 -8.66 -0.24
C ASP A 140 13.73 -7.19 -0.42
N SER A 141 14.64 -6.73 0.44
CA SER A 141 15.13 -5.34 0.42
C SER A 141 15.98 -5.02 -0.82
N GLU A 142 16.79 -5.95 -1.30
CA GLU A 142 17.60 -5.76 -2.51
C GLU A 142 16.70 -5.60 -3.74
N HIS A 143 15.67 -6.42 -3.85
CA HIS A 143 14.67 -6.28 -4.90
C HIS A 143 13.96 -4.93 -4.83
N ALA A 144 13.62 -4.45 -3.63
CA ALA A 144 13.00 -3.15 -3.44
C ALA A 144 13.91 -1.98 -3.83
N GLU A 145 15.19 -2.04 -3.50
CA GLU A 145 16.20 -1.05 -3.92
C GLU A 145 16.33 -1.00 -5.44
N ASN A 146 16.34 -2.16 -6.10
CA ASN A 146 16.39 -2.26 -7.56
C ASN A 146 15.14 -1.66 -8.23
N LEU A 147 13.98 -1.65 -7.56
CA LEU A 147 12.76 -0.97 -8.00
C LEU A 147 12.78 0.54 -7.72
N GLY A 148 13.79 1.01 -6.99
CA GLY A 148 13.98 2.42 -6.65
C GLY A 148 13.35 2.85 -5.33
N ALA A 149 12.86 1.94 -4.49
CA ALA A 149 12.24 2.25 -3.21
C ALA A 149 13.28 2.63 -2.15
N ASP A 150 12.84 3.36 -1.13
CA ASP A 150 13.66 3.73 0.02
C ASP A 150 13.56 2.70 1.14
N TYR A 151 12.41 2.03 1.25
CA TYR A 151 12.15 1.04 2.29
C TYR A 151 11.30 -0.12 1.77
N TRP A 152 11.58 -1.29 2.32
CA TRP A 152 10.81 -2.51 2.11
C TRP A 152 10.21 -3.03 3.41
N ALA A 153 8.99 -3.55 3.32
CA ALA A 153 8.36 -4.24 4.42
C ALA A 153 7.53 -5.42 3.91
N SER A 154 7.88 -6.62 4.34
CA SER A 154 7.09 -7.83 4.07
C SER A 154 5.83 -7.92 4.95
N ASP A 155 5.79 -7.15 6.05
CA ASP A 155 4.73 -7.17 7.06
C ASP A 155 4.50 -5.75 7.58
N PRO A 156 3.26 -5.34 7.82
CA PRO A 156 2.93 -4.03 8.41
C PRO A 156 3.67 -3.73 9.71
N ARG A 157 4.00 -4.75 10.51
CA ARG A 157 4.75 -4.59 11.76
C ARG A 157 6.18 -4.08 11.54
N MET A 158 6.78 -4.39 10.39
CA MET A 158 8.09 -3.85 9.99
C MET A 158 7.98 -2.40 9.51
N LEU A 159 6.89 -2.04 8.85
CA LEU A 159 6.66 -0.70 8.32
C LEU A 159 6.54 0.36 9.42
N MET A 160 5.81 0.06 10.51
CA MET A 160 5.50 1.06 11.54
C MET A 160 6.73 1.69 12.20
N PRO A 161 7.77 0.93 12.62
CA PRO A 161 9.00 1.51 13.15
C PRO A 161 9.73 2.39 12.14
N LEU A 162 9.81 1.97 10.87
CA LEU A 162 10.48 2.71 9.81
C LEU A 162 9.78 4.04 9.52
N LEU A 163 8.45 4.02 9.44
CA LEU A 163 7.64 5.22 9.25
C LEU A 163 7.81 6.23 10.39
N LYS A 164 7.81 5.74 11.65
CA LYS A 164 8.07 6.59 12.83
C LYS A 164 9.47 7.20 12.81
N GLN A 165 10.47 6.40 12.48
CA GLN A 165 11.86 6.86 12.41
C GLN A 165 12.06 7.96 11.37
N HIS A 166 11.42 7.84 10.21
CA HIS A 166 11.52 8.84 9.16
C HIS A 166 10.82 10.14 9.54
N ALA A 167 9.63 10.08 10.12
CA ALA A 167 8.86 11.26 10.51
C ALA A 167 9.47 12.07 11.67
N ILE A 168 10.37 11.49 12.46
CA ILE A 168 11.09 12.23 13.53
C ILE A 168 12.28 13.03 12.96
N ARG A 169 12.76 12.69 11.77
CA ARG A 169 13.93 13.33 11.14
C ARG A 169 13.60 14.53 10.29
N ASN A 170 12.32 14.76 10.02
CA ASN A 170 11.79 15.91 9.28
C ASN A 170 10.96 16.82 10.19
#